data_c24b893d020b39783b4bd6f47287727e
#
_entry.id   c24b893d020b39783b4bd6f47287727e
#
_cell.length_a   1.000
_cell.length_b   1.000
_cell.length_c   1.000
_cell.angle_alpha   90.00
_cell.angle_beta   90.00
_cell.angle_gamma   90.00
#
_symmetry.space_group_name_H-M   'P 1'
#
loop_
_entity.id
_entity.type
_entity.pdbx_description
1 polymer ?
#
loop_
_entity_poly.entity_id
_entity_poly.type
_entity_poly.pdbx_seq_one_letter_code
_entity_poly.pdbx_strand_id
1 'polypeptide(L)'
;KISERIGLPLVVRPSYVLGGRAMEIVHEKNQLKNFVEEAFKAAENNPILIDKFINNAMEVDVDAISDGDEVFVAGIMQHIEEAGIHSGDSACCLPPVSIKEKLIVEIKNQTKKLALALKVKGFMNVQFAIKNDEIYVIEVNPRASRTVPFVSKAKGIPLAKIASKVMAGKKLSEFNLINQNKNM
;
A
#
# COMPACT_ATOMS: atom_id res chain seq x y z
N LYS A 1 -6.82 -15.39 -23.42
CA LYS A 1 -6.62 -16.42 -22.37
C LYS A 1 -6.47 -15.80 -20.97
N ILE A 2 -5.51 -14.84 -20.74
CA ILE A 2 -5.32 -14.22 -19.41
C ILE A 2 -6.54 -13.38 -19.04
N SER A 3 -6.99 -12.50 -19.94
CA SER A 3 -8.17 -11.64 -19.73
C SER A 3 -9.47 -12.42 -19.51
N GLU A 4 -9.60 -13.58 -20.12
CA GLU A 4 -10.77 -14.46 -19.92
C GLU A 4 -10.77 -15.12 -18.54
N ARG A 5 -9.58 -15.37 -17.97
CA ARG A 5 -9.43 -15.94 -16.63
C ARG A 5 -9.68 -14.92 -15.54
N ILE A 6 -9.19 -13.66 -15.74
CA ILE A 6 -9.30 -12.60 -14.74
C ILE A 6 -10.68 -11.94 -14.79
N GLY A 7 -11.30 -11.82 -15.99
CA GLY A 7 -12.56 -11.11 -16.22
C GLY A 7 -12.36 -9.59 -16.34
N LEU A 8 -13.33 -8.93 -16.97
CA LEU A 8 -13.38 -7.46 -17.10
C LEU A 8 -14.08 -6.84 -15.88
N PRO A 9 -13.81 -5.57 -15.55
CA PRO A 9 -12.76 -4.72 -16.09
C PRO A 9 -11.35 -5.12 -15.62
N LEU A 10 -10.32 -4.74 -16.42
CA LEU A 10 -8.92 -5.05 -16.17
C LEU A 10 -8.11 -3.76 -16.09
N VAL A 11 -6.99 -3.80 -15.37
CA VAL A 11 -5.94 -2.78 -15.43
C VAL A 11 -4.75 -3.35 -16.19
N VAL A 12 -4.32 -2.65 -17.23
CA VAL A 12 -3.07 -2.93 -17.95
C VAL A 12 -2.01 -1.98 -17.42
N ARG A 13 -0.93 -2.52 -16.88
CA ARG A 13 0.17 -1.74 -16.28
C ARG A 13 1.51 -2.09 -16.91
N PRO A 14 2.23 -1.13 -17.52
CA PRO A 14 3.61 -1.35 -17.93
C PRO A 14 4.50 -1.58 -16.70
N SER A 15 5.50 -2.44 -16.83
CA SER A 15 6.55 -2.59 -15.81
C SER A 15 7.58 -1.47 -15.93
N TYR A 16 8.20 -1.09 -14.80
CA TYR A 16 9.29 -0.11 -14.73
C TYR A 16 8.94 1.30 -15.21
N VAL A 17 7.66 1.68 -15.17
CA VAL A 17 7.22 3.06 -15.41
C VAL A 17 6.83 3.73 -14.10
N LEU A 18 7.04 5.05 -14.02
CA LEU A 18 6.69 5.86 -12.87
C LEU A 18 5.36 6.56 -13.06
N GLY A 19 4.62 6.75 -11.95
CA GLY A 19 3.43 7.60 -11.91
C GLY A 19 2.25 7.11 -12.75
N GLY A 20 2.10 5.79 -12.95
CA GLY A 20 0.96 5.23 -13.68
C GLY A 20 0.97 5.55 -15.20
N ARG A 21 2.09 5.95 -15.78
CA ARG A 21 2.21 6.22 -17.20
C ARG A 21 1.77 5.01 -18.03
N ALA A 22 0.89 5.26 -19.02
CA ALA A 22 0.30 4.22 -19.88
C ALA A 22 -0.41 3.08 -19.10
N MET A 23 -0.88 3.37 -17.89
CA MET A 23 -1.78 2.49 -17.14
C MET A 23 -3.21 2.79 -17.58
N GLU A 24 -3.93 1.76 -18.02
CA GLU A 24 -5.28 1.92 -18.57
C GLU A 24 -6.25 0.91 -17.97
N ILE A 25 -7.48 1.36 -17.74
CA ILE A 25 -8.58 0.50 -17.32
C ILE A 25 -9.34 0.05 -18.57
N VAL A 26 -9.40 -1.26 -18.75
CA VAL A 26 -10.03 -1.90 -19.91
C VAL A 26 -11.40 -2.44 -19.52
N HIS A 27 -12.45 -1.83 -20.02
CA HIS A 27 -13.83 -2.26 -19.78
C HIS A 27 -14.34 -3.25 -20.82
N GLU A 28 -13.81 -3.20 -22.06
CA GLU A 28 -14.28 -3.99 -23.18
C GLU A 28 -13.13 -4.77 -23.85
N LYS A 29 -13.43 -5.99 -24.31
CA LYS A 29 -12.43 -6.88 -24.91
C LYS A 29 -11.78 -6.32 -26.19
N ASN A 30 -12.51 -5.50 -26.96
CA ASN A 30 -12.04 -4.86 -28.18
C ASN A 30 -10.92 -3.85 -27.90
N GLN A 31 -10.93 -3.18 -26.74
CA GLN A 31 -9.95 -2.17 -26.33
C GLN A 31 -8.63 -2.81 -25.86
N LEU A 32 -8.71 -4.05 -25.35
CA LEU A 32 -7.58 -4.72 -24.70
C LEU A 32 -6.32 -4.79 -25.59
N LYS A 33 -6.50 -5.05 -26.87
CA LYS A 33 -5.36 -5.19 -27.79
C LYS A 33 -4.58 -3.89 -27.91
N ASN A 34 -5.28 -2.78 -28.11
CA ASN A 34 -4.65 -1.47 -28.28
C ASN A 34 -3.92 -1.04 -27.00
N PHE A 35 -4.56 -1.16 -25.84
CA PHE A 35 -3.94 -0.79 -24.56
C PHE A 35 -2.74 -1.67 -24.21
N VAL A 36 -2.79 -2.97 -24.53
CA VAL A 36 -1.64 -3.88 -24.36
C VAL A 36 -0.49 -3.47 -25.26
N GLU A 37 -0.74 -3.09 -26.53
CA GLU A 37 0.29 -2.63 -27.47
C GLU A 37 0.92 -1.31 -27.00
N GLU A 38 0.13 -0.36 -26.50
CA GLU A 38 0.62 0.91 -25.96
C GLU A 38 1.44 0.69 -24.67
N ALA A 39 0.95 -0.14 -23.77
CA ALA A 39 1.65 -0.50 -22.54
C ALA A 39 2.99 -1.20 -22.84
N PHE A 40 3.02 -2.06 -23.85
CA PHE A 40 4.24 -2.75 -24.26
C PHE A 40 5.29 -1.81 -24.85
N LYS A 41 4.85 -0.81 -25.63
CA LYS A 41 5.73 0.26 -26.13
C LYS A 41 6.28 1.12 -24.98
N ALA A 42 5.41 1.50 -24.04
CA ALA A 42 5.81 2.30 -22.88
C ALA A 42 6.75 1.54 -21.93
N ALA A 43 6.64 0.21 -21.86
CA ALA A 43 7.50 -0.66 -21.08
C ALA A 43 8.84 -0.98 -21.76
N GLU A 44 9.13 -0.43 -22.94
CA GLU A 44 10.37 -0.69 -23.70
C GLU A 44 10.63 -2.20 -23.89
N ASN A 45 9.59 -2.94 -24.27
CA ASN A 45 9.57 -4.41 -24.40
C ASN A 45 9.73 -5.21 -23.09
N ASN A 46 9.64 -4.56 -21.94
CA ASN A 46 9.57 -5.27 -20.67
C ASN A 46 8.17 -5.89 -20.45
N PRO A 47 8.03 -6.84 -19.52
CA PRO A 47 6.73 -7.43 -19.19
C PRO A 47 5.70 -6.39 -18.80
N ILE A 48 4.44 -6.62 -19.14
CA ILE A 48 3.30 -5.86 -18.66
C ILE A 48 2.50 -6.69 -17.67
N LEU A 49 1.89 -6.03 -16.70
CA LEU A 49 0.97 -6.63 -15.75
C LEU A 49 -0.46 -6.42 -16.20
N ILE A 50 -1.27 -7.43 -16.04
CA ILE A 50 -2.72 -7.37 -16.26
C ILE A 50 -3.39 -7.81 -14.98
N ASP A 51 -4.03 -6.87 -14.30
CA ASP A 51 -4.69 -7.09 -13.02
C ASP A 51 -6.20 -6.92 -13.16
N LYS A 52 -6.96 -7.51 -12.24
CA LYS A 52 -8.38 -7.24 -12.12
C LYS A 52 -8.57 -5.83 -11.57
N PHE A 53 -9.40 -5.02 -12.23
CA PHE A 53 -9.83 -3.75 -11.67
C PHE A 53 -10.94 -3.96 -10.64
N ILE A 54 -10.80 -3.36 -9.46
CA ILE A 54 -11.74 -3.51 -8.37
C ILE A 54 -12.46 -2.17 -8.18
N ASN A 55 -13.70 -2.09 -8.70
CA ASN A 55 -14.54 -0.90 -8.53
C ASN A 55 -14.99 -0.74 -7.08
N ASN A 56 -15.18 0.51 -6.64
CA ASN A 56 -15.78 0.85 -5.35
C ASN A 56 -15.13 0.10 -4.19
N ALA A 57 -13.81 0.07 -4.16
CA ALA A 57 -13.04 -0.48 -3.06
C ALA A 57 -12.64 0.66 -2.11
N MET A 58 -12.58 0.34 -0.82
CA MET A 58 -12.03 1.23 0.19
C MET A 58 -10.51 1.14 0.14
N GLU A 59 -9.83 2.28 0.04
CA GLU A 59 -8.37 2.32 0.13
C GLU A 59 -7.91 2.48 1.57
N VAL A 60 -6.78 1.82 1.88
CA VAL A 60 -6.16 1.85 3.20
C VAL A 60 -4.65 2.00 3.03
N ASP A 61 -4.11 3.07 3.60
CA ASP A 61 -2.67 3.27 3.71
C ASP A 61 -2.15 2.76 5.06
N VAL A 62 -1.03 2.07 5.05
CA VAL A 62 -0.38 1.57 6.26
C VAL A 62 1.07 2.00 6.30
N ASP A 63 1.43 2.76 7.32
CA ASP A 63 2.82 3.12 7.58
C ASP A 63 3.42 2.21 8.64
N ALA A 64 4.59 1.66 8.37
CA ALA A 64 5.33 0.78 9.25
C ALA A 64 6.82 1.12 9.29
N ILE A 65 7.48 0.69 10.36
CA ILE A 65 8.95 0.72 10.50
C ILE A 65 9.40 -0.71 10.77
N SER A 66 10.44 -1.16 10.06
CA SER A 66 11.06 -2.45 10.26
C SER A 66 12.55 -2.30 10.53
N ASP A 67 13.12 -3.15 11.39
CA ASP A 67 14.56 -3.26 11.61
C ASP A 67 15.17 -4.51 10.93
N GLY A 68 14.34 -5.23 10.16
CA GLY A 68 14.69 -6.46 9.47
C GLY A 68 14.28 -7.73 10.24
N ASP A 69 14.06 -7.65 11.54
CA ASP A 69 13.62 -8.76 12.41
C ASP A 69 12.23 -8.50 12.99
N GLU A 70 11.99 -7.25 13.40
CA GLU A 70 10.71 -6.80 13.96
C GLU A 70 10.07 -5.73 13.07
N VAL A 71 8.74 -5.62 13.17
CA VAL A 71 7.95 -4.63 12.42
C VAL A 71 6.95 -3.95 13.35
N PHE A 72 7.06 -2.63 13.42
CA PHE A 72 6.11 -1.76 14.10
C PHE A 72 5.16 -1.13 13.08
N VAL A 73 3.88 -1.48 13.12
CA VAL A 73 2.82 -0.82 12.33
C VAL A 73 2.45 0.47 13.05
N ALA A 74 2.88 1.59 12.48
CA ALA A 74 2.73 2.90 13.09
C ALA A 74 1.30 3.46 12.95
N GLY A 75 0.66 3.23 11.82
CA GLY A 75 -0.71 3.67 11.58
C GLY A 75 -1.37 2.95 10.43
N ILE A 76 -2.69 2.78 10.55
CA ILE A 76 -3.57 2.30 9.50
C ILE A 76 -4.54 3.45 9.23
N MET A 77 -4.53 3.98 8.04
CA MET A 77 -5.35 5.11 7.62
C MET A 77 -6.39 4.64 6.62
N GLN A 78 -7.65 4.88 6.94
CA GLN A 78 -8.76 4.62 6.02
C GLN A 78 -8.97 5.86 5.16
N HIS A 79 -8.99 5.72 3.84
CA HIS A 79 -9.35 6.79 2.92
C HIS A 79 -10.87 7.03 2.94
N ILE A 80 -11.27 8.29 2.75
CA ILE A 80 -12.67 8.67 2.59
C ILE A 80 -13.11 8.47 1.15
N GLU A 81 -12.24 8.80 0.20
CA GLU A 81 -12.44 8.59 -1.21
C GLU A 81 -12.21 7.12 -1.59
N GLU A 82 -12.79 6.71 -2.71
CA GLU A 82 -12.63 5.36 -3.24
C GLU A 82 -11.19 5.09 -3.70
N ALA A 83 -10.80 3.82 -3.70
CA ALA A 83 -9.50 3.39 -4.18
C ALA A 83 -9.25 3.79 -5.64
N GLY A 84 -8.06 4.30 -5.89
CA GLY A 84 -7.63 4.83 -7.19
C GLY A 84 -7.51 6.34 -7.25
N ILE A 85 -7.98 7.07 -6.23
CA ILE A 85 -7.67 8.49 -6.06
C ILE A 85 -6.32 8.60 -5.37
N HIS A 86 -5.44 9.43 -5.91
CA HIS A 86 -4.10 9.58 -5.37
C HIS A 86 -4.13 10.01 -3.90
N SER A 87 -3.34 9.35 -3.05
CA SER A 87 -3.32 9.59 -1.59
C SER A 87 -3.02 11.05 -1.18
N GLY A 88 -2.46 11.87 -2.07
CA GLY A 88 -2.29 13.30 -1.84
C GLY A 88 -3.56 14.14 -2.02
N ASP A 89 -4.56 13.57 -2.69
CA ASP A 89 -5.84 14.21 -3.00
C ASP A 89 -7.00 13.59 -2.22
N SER A 90 -6.72 12.60 -1.37
CA SER A 90 -7.68 11.91 -0.52
C SER A 90 -7.58 12.39 0.92
N ALA A 91 -8.74 12.54 1.57
CA ALA A 91 -8.81 12.64 3.02
C ALA A 91 -8.70 11.26 3.66
N CYS A 92 -8.12 11.17 4.86
CA CYS A 92 -8.03 9.91 5.58
C CYS A 92 -8.33 10.03 7.07
N CYS A 93 -8.82 8.94 7.65
CA CYS A 93 -9.09 8.80 9.08
C CYS A 93 -8.04 7.93 9.75
N LEU A 94 -7.54 8.37 10.91
CA LEU A 94 -6.68 7.62 11.80
C LEU A 94 -7.19 7.77 13.25
N PRO A 95 -7.61 6.69 13.94
CA PRO A 95 -7.70 5.30 13.45
C PRO A 95 -8.80 5.09 12.40
N PRO A 96 -8.84 3.92 11.71
CA PRO A 96 -9.93 3.56 10.82
C PRO A 96 -11.27 3.54 11.56
N VAL A 97 -12.34 4.01 10.92
CA VAL A 97 -13.67 4.12 11.56
C VAL A 97 -14.67 3.05 11.11
N SER A 98 -14.52 2.50 9.91
CA SER A 98 -15.48 1.52 9.35
C SER A 98 -14.87 0.16 9.02
N ILE A 99 -13.58 -0.03 9.27
CA ILE A 99 -12.89 -1.30 9.01
C ILE A 99 -13.11 -2.26 10.18
N LYS A 100 -13.63 -3.45 9.90
CA LYS A 100 -13.84 -4.49 10.90
C LYS A 100 -12.52 -4.90 11.55
N GLU A 101 -12.53 -5.14 12.86
CA GLU A 101 -11.31 -5.49 13.63
C GLU A 101 -10.56 -6.71 13.04
N LYS A 102 -11.29 -7.72 12.55
CA LYS A 102 -10.67 -8.89 11.88
C LYS A 102 -9.80 -8.50 10.69
N LEU A 103 -10.22 -7.47 9.92
CA LEU A 103 -9.47 -6.97 8.76
C LEU A 103 -8.28 -6.13 9.20
N ILE A 104 -8.42 -5.35 10.27
CA ILE A 104 -7.31 -4.58 10.86
C ILE A 104 -6.19 -5.53 11.31
N VAL A 105 -6.54 -6.63 11.97
CA VAL A 105 -5.57 -7.65 12.39
C VAL A 105 -4.88 -8.28 11.18
N GLU A 106 -5.63 -8.63 10.16
CA GLU A 106 -5.08 -9.23 8.94
C GLU A 106 -4.19 -8.25 8.16
N ILE A 107 -4.58 -6.98 8.02
CA ILE A 107 -3.76 -5.92 7.43
C ILE A 107 -2.43 -5.78 8.16
N LYS A 108 -2.44 -5.75 9.51
CA LYS A 108 -1.22 -5.73 10.32
C LYS A 108 -0.32 -6.93 10.04
N ASN A 109 -0.91 -8.13 9.95
CA ASN A 109 -0.18 -9.36 9.69
C ASN A 109 0.43 -9.37 8.29
N GLN A 110 -0.32 -8.97 7.26
CA GLN A 110 0.18 -8.87 5.89
C GLN A 110 1.29 -7.83 5.78
N THR A 111 1.13 -6.66 6.39
CA THR A 111 2.17 -5.62 6.44
C THR A 111 3.47 -6.15 7.03
N LYS A 112 3.39 -6.88 8.16
CA LYS A 112 4.57 -7.51 8.78
C LYS A 112 5.24 -8.54 7.87
N LYS A 113 4.45 -9.44 7.27
CA LYS A 113 4.97 -10.44 6.33
C LYS A 113 5.67 -9.80 5.13
N LEU A 114 5.08 -8.75 4.55
CA LEU A 114 5.67 -8.01 3.44
C LEU A 114 6.99 -7.34 3.82
N ALA A 115 7.05 -6.65 4.97
CA ALA A 115 8.25 -6.00 5.45
C ALA A 115 9.42 -6.98 5.64
N LEU A 116 9.15 -8.13 6.26
CA LEU A 116 10.17 -9.17 6.49
C LEU A 116 10.59 -9.85 5.19
N ALA A 117 9.65 -10.18 4.29
CA ALA A 117 9.95 -10.80 3.00
C ALA A 117 10.81 -9.89 2.11
N LEU A 118 10.57 -8.59 2.14
CA LEU A 118 11.33 -7.58 1.42
C LEU A 118 12.60 -7.13 2.16
N LYS A 119 12.85 -7.66 3.37
CA LYS A 119 14.01 -7.31 4.22
C LYS A 119 14.14 -5.80 4.46
N VAL A 120 12.99 -5.14 4.68
CA VAL A 120 12.95 -3.69 4.86
C VAL A 120 13.67 -3.29 6.14
N LYS A 121 14.50 -2.23 6.04
CA LYS A 121 15.10 -1.52 7.19
C LYS A 121 14.74 -0.04 7.08
N GLY A 122 14.01 0.47 8.06
CA GLY A 122 13.44 1.80 8.04
C GLY A 122 11.95 1.78 7.73
N PHE A 123 11.47 2.79 7.01
CA PHE A 123 10.07 2.93 6.66
C PHE A 123 9.62 1.99 5.54
N MET A 124 8.38 1.60 5.64
CA MET A 124 7.60 0.99 4.57
C MET A 124 6.16 1.52 4.61
N ASN A 125 5.62 1.84 3.45
CA ASN A 125 4.21 2.13 3.26
C ASN A 125 3.60 1.01 2.41
N VAL A 126 2.42 0.53 2.79
CA VAL A 126 1.65 -0.44 2.03
C VAL A 126 0.27 0.14 1.75
N GLN A 127 -0.13 0.11 0.48
CA GLN A 127 -1.49 0.46 0.08
C GLN A 127 -2.30 -0.80 -0.16
N PHE A 128 -3.45 -0.86 0.48
CA PHE A 128 -4.41 -1.93 0.36
C PHE A 128 -5.73 -1.40 -0.20
N ALA A 129 -6.46 -2.28 -0.90
CA ALA A 129 -7.87 -2.09 -1.18
C ALA A 129 -8.70 -3.13 -0.44
N ILE A 130 -9.84 -2.74 0.09
CA ILE A 130 -10.79 -3.64 0.75
C ILE A 130 -12.09 -3.62 -0.04
N LYS A 131 -12.57 -4.81 -0.42
CA LYS A 131 -13.88 -5.00 -1.03
C LYS A 131 -14.50 -6.32 -0.57
N ASN A 132 -15.75 -6.29 -0.13
CA ASN A 132 -16.50 -7.47 0.34
C ASN A 132 -15.75 -8.29 1.41
N ASP A 133 -15.10 -7.62 2.37
CA ASP A 133 -14.25 -8.23 3.41
C ASP A 133 -12.99 -8.93 2.87
N GLU A 134 -12.64 -8.76 1.62
CA GLU A 134 -11.39 -9.23 1.03
C GLU A 134 -10.36 -8.09 0.96
N ILE A 135 -9.09 -8.42 1.27
CA ILE A 135 -7.97 -7.48 1.28
C ILE A 135 -7.11 -7.74 0.05
N TYR A 136 -6.82 -6.68 -0.68
CA TYR A 136 -5.96 -6.70 -1.87
C TYR A 136 -4.78 -5.77 -1.64
N VAL A 137 -3.58 -6.21 -1.98
CA VAL A 137 -2.38 -5.35 -1.97
C VAL A 137 -2.32 -4.58 -3.28
N ILE A 138 -2.32 -3.25 -3.22
CA ILE A 138 -2.15 -2.39 -4.39
C ILE A 138 -0.67 -2.21 -4.68
N GLU A 139 0.08 -1.71 -3.69
CA GLU A 139 1.53 -1.53 -3.81
C GLU A 139 2.24 -1.52 -2.46
N VAL A 140 3.54 -1.79 -2.50
CA VAL A 140 4.44 -1.72 -1.35
C VAL A 140 5.57 -0.76 -1.67
N ASN A 141 5.75 0.24 -0.83
CA ASN A 141 6.75 1.27 -0.96
C ASN A 141 7.75 1.17 0.20
N PRO A 142 8.95 0.57 0.04
CA PRO A 142 9.95 0.47 1.10
C PRO A 142 10.69 1.82 1.31
N ARG A 143 9.95 2.82 1.66
CA ARG A 143 10.37 4.21 1.92
C ARG A 143 9.36 4.93 2.80
N ALA A 144 9.71 6.11 3.29
CA ALA A 144 8.76 7.00 3.95
C ALA A 144 7.65 7.43 2.97
N SER A 145 6.43 7.55 3.48
CA SER A 145 5.27 8.07 2.78
C SER A 145 5.00 9.53 3.15
N ARG A 146 4.09 10.17 2.43
CA ARG A 146 3.59 11.52 2.78
C ARG A 146 2.71 11.50 4.03
N THR A 147 2.15 10.36 4.41
CA THR A 147 1.31 10.18 5.59
C THR A 147 2.11 10.07 6.89
N VAL A 148 3.41 9.74 6.85
CA VAL A 148 4.27 9.62 8.05
C VAL A 148 4.21 10.83 8.97
N PRO A 149 4.29 12.10 8.51
CA PRO A 149 4.18 13.26 9.40
C PRO A 149 2.83 13.38 10.09
N PHE A 150 1.75 13.02 9.39
CA PHE A 150 0.40 12.98 9.95
C PHE A 150 0.28 11.89 11.03
N VAL A 151 0.68 10.67 10.74
CA VAL A 151 0.68 9.55 11.70
C VAL A 151 1.53 9.87 12.91
N SER A 152 2.73 10.42 12.70
CA SER A 152 3.66 10.81 13.76
C SER A 152 3.03 11.81 14.72
N LYS A 153 2.37 12.84 14.20
CA LYS A 153 1.69 13.87 15.03
C LYS A 153 0.46 13.29 15.73
N ALA A 154 -0.39 12.56 15.01
CA ALA A 154 -1.62 11.97 15.57
C ALA A 154 -1.33 10.97 16.69
N LYS A 155 -0.24 10.21 16.58
CA LYS A 155 0.18 9.21 17.57
C LYS A 155 1.11 9.78 18.67
N GLY A 156 1.65 10.99 18.50
CA GLY A 156 2.65 11.52 19.40
C GLY A 156 3.98 10.77 19.40
N ILE A 157 4.26 10.01 18.32
CA ILE A 157 5.46 9.17 18.20
C ILE A 157 6.39 9.79 17.15
N PRO A 158 7.66 10.07 17.47
CA PRO A 158 8.61 10.69 16.55
C PRO A 158 9.13 9.67 15.51
N LEU A 159 8.24 9.21 14.61
CA LEU A 159 8.48 8.09 13.69
C LEU A 159 9.73 8.29 12.82
N ALA A 160 9.94 9.49 12.28
CA ALA A 160 11.10 9.76 11.44
C ALA A 160 12.42 9.61 12.20
N LYS A 161 12.46 10.08 13.46
CA LYS A 161 13.62 9.93 14.33
C LYS A 161 13.89 8.46 14.67
N ILE A 162 12.84 7.67 14.90
CA ILE A 162 12.95 6.23 15.17
C ILE A 162 13.47 5.52 13.93
N ALA A 163 12.85 5.73 12.77
CA ALA A 163 13.28 5.08 11.52
C ALA A 163 14.73 5.42 11.16
N SER A 164 15.16 6.68 11.33
CA SER A 164 16.57 7.06 11.10
C SER A 164 17.53 6.32 12.02
N LYS A 165 17.17 6.13 13.29
CA LYS A 165 17.99 5.35 14.24
C LYS A 165 18.00 3.86 13.88
N VAL A 166 16.88 3.31 13.43
CA VAL A 166 16.80 1.93 12.95
C VAL A 166 17.69 1.73 11.71
N MET A 167 17.67 2.66 10.77
CA MET A 167 18.57 2.63 9.61
C MET A 167 20.05 2.75 10.00
N ALA A 168 20.34 3.43 11.13
CA ALA A 168 21.67 3.49 11.72
C ALA A 168 22.05 2.26 12.59
N GLY A 169 21.22 1.21 12.58
CA GLY A 169 21.52 -0.08 13.23
C GLY A 169 20.84 -0.31 14.59
N LYS A 170 20.01 0.62 15.08
CA LYS A 170 19.23 0.40 16.30
C LYS A 170 18.12 -0.63 16.05
N LYS A 171 17.78 -1.40 17.10
CA LYS A 171 16.65 -2.35 17.04
C LYS A 171 15.35 -1.68 17.52
N LEU A 172 14.22 -2.14 16.98
CA LEU A 172 12.91 -1.64 17.40
C LEU A 172 12.62 -1.90 18.87
N SER A 173 13.13 -2.98 19.43
CA SER A 173 13.05 -3.31 20.86
C SER A 173 13.69 -2.27 21.78
N GLU A 174 14.63 -1.43 21.28
CA GLU A 174 15.24 -0.35 22.04
C GLU A 174 14.30 0.88 22.22
N PHE A 175 13.18 0.89 21.46
CA PHE A 175 12.18 1.94 21.55
C PHE A 175 10.93 1.41 22.23
N ASN A 176 10.46 2.06 23.28
CA ASN A 176 9.27 1.61 24.03
C ASN A 176 7.97 1.91 23.26
N LEU A 177 7.79 1.29 22.06
CA LEU A 177 6.69 1.56 21.14
C LEU A 177 5.36 0.89 21.54
N ILE A 178 5.41 -0.19 22.32
CA ILE A 178 4.23 -0.98 22.68
C ILE A 178 3.35 -0.26 23.71
N ASN A 179 3.97 0.49 24.64
CA ASN A 179 3.24 1.19 25.69
C ASN A 179 2.58 2.50 25.21
N GLN A 180 2.93 3.00 24.05
CA GLN A 180 2.36 4.24 23.50
C GLN A 180 1.02 4.01 22.78
N ASN A 181 0.66 2.74 22.48
CA ASN A 181 -0.62 2.39 21.85
C ASN A 181 -1.78 2.20 22.84
N LYS A 182 -1.53 2.25 24.17
CA LYS A 182 -2.56 2.02 25.20
C LYS A 182 -3.34 3.26 25.62
N ASN A 183 -2.99 4.43 25.14
CA ASN A 183 -3.59 5.71 25.57
C ASN A 183 -4.50 6.35 24.50
N MET A 184 -5.12 5.54 23.64
CA MET A 184 -6.19 5.97 22.74
C MET A 184 -7.31 4.96 22.69
#